data_a092db0a984f91001951b67cd17e6b0d
#
_entry.id   a092db0a984f91001951b67cd17e6b0d
#
_cell.length_a   1.000
_cell.length_b   1.000
_cell.length_c   1.000
_cell.angle_alpha   90.00
_cell.angle_beta   90.00
_cell.angle_gamma   90.00
#
_symmetry.space_group_name_H-M   'P 1'
#
loop_
_entity.id
_entity.type
_entity.pdbx_description
1 polymer ?
#
loop_
_entity_poly.entity_id
_entity_poly.type
_entity_poly.pdbx_seq_one_letter_code
_entity_poly.pdbx_strand_id
1 'polypeptide(L)'
;MRKTMKFAVALLLAVMMGASGAAGLFAGQTTTASTQGGAVKAAGAEASPQTAQEKQDKEKALRAAQEQKFKEMRDKVEAENELNALVVKTYSLKYINTSEFMRSAKFYVYDSTGTESSLTVRIAKRNIPDFEALLKKLDVEKKNIQFQVYAILALKDDPLENPWGQTETKEITDRDLKRVLDEMKGMWNFKHYWVDSPSFLIAKDGSGSTRAKLVGRYDLELLLRNVQLRGEEPGKRIVSVGEIGLTQRRGVSAQAGNIDDVLIDTNDITLKEKGYLVVGVSGLQAGLRNGALILVISAEIK
;
A
#
# COMPACT_ATOMS: atom_id res chain seq x y z
N MET A 1 38.30 -20.04 17.62
CA MET A 1 38.63 -19.10 16.52
C MET A 1 37.30 -18.44 16.08
N ARG A 2 37.05 -17.20 16.52
CA ARG A 2 35.85 -16.42 16.20
C ARG A 2 36.15 -15.52 15.02
N LYS A 3 35.54 -15.75 13.86
CA LYS A 3 35.54 -14.81 12.73
C LYS A 3 34.37 -13.89 12.85
N THR A 4 34.60 -12.66 13.25
CA THR A 4 33.63 -11.55 13.23
C THR A 4 33.56 -11.00 11.82
N MET A 5 32.43 -11.18 11.18
CA MET A 5 32.11 -10.60 9.87
C MET A 5 31.54 -9.20 10.09
N LYS A 6 32.32 -8.17 9.78
CA LYS A 6 31.90 -6.76 9.83
C LYS A 6 31.12 -6.44 8.54
N PHE A 7 29.82 -6.20 8.65
CA PHE A 7 29.05 -5.61 7.56
C PHE A 7 29.23 -4.09 7.60
N ALA A 8 29.78 -3.56 6.54
CA ALA A 8 29.87 -2.12 6.29
C ALA A 8 28.53 -1.63 5.73
N VAL A 9 27.83 -0.80 6.49
CA VAL A 9 26.67 -0.06 6.03
C VAL A 9 27.17 1.20 5.32
N ALA A 10 27.03 1.25 3.99
CA ALA A 10 27.29 2.44 3.21
C ALA A 10 26.06 3.35 3.28
N LEU A 11 26.15 4.41 4.08
CA LEU A 11 25.15 5.47 4.17
C LEU A 11 25.36 6.45 3.00
N LEU A 12 24.49 6.39 2.00
CA LEU A 12 24.50 7.32 0.86
C LEU A 12 23.58 8.51 1.21
N LEU A 13 24.21 9.59 1.70
CA LEU A 13 23.54 10.87 1.99
C LEU A 13 23.50 11.67 0.69
N ALA A 14 22.34 11.69 0.02
CA ALA A 14 22.08 12.60 -1.09
C ALA A 14 21.63 13.95 -0.54
N VAL A 15 22.55 14.92 -0.53
CA VAL A 15 22.26 16.33 -0.24
C VAL A 15 21.61 16.95 -1.47
N MET A 16 20.31 17.18 -1.44
CA MET A 16 19.62 18.05 -2.40
C MET A 16 19.64 19.48 -1.83
N MET A 17 20.58 20.29 -2.29
CA MET A 17 20.52 21.74 -2.12
C MET A 17 19.46 22.30 -3.06
N GLY A 18 18.32 22.73 -2.51
CA GLY A 18 17.32 23.51 -3.20
C GLY A 18 17.78 24.95 -3.35
N ALA A 19 17.86 25.39 -4.58
CA ALA A 19 18.11 26.80 -4.93
C ALA A 19 16.91 27.66 -4.53
N SER A 20 17.14 28.60 -3.63
CA SER A 20 16.23 29.70 -3.27
C SER A 20 16.17 30.70 -4.40
N GLY A 21 14.97 30.86 -4.99
CA GLY A 21 14.67 31.88 -5.97
C GLY A 21 14.66 33.28 -5.37
N ALA A 22 15.42 34.16 -5.96
CA ALA A 22 15.55 35.55 -5.62
C ALA A 22 14.25 36.34 -5.91
N ALA A 23 13.80 37.09 -4.93
CA ALA A 23 12.80 38.14 -5.08
C ALA A 23 13.41 39.29 -5.86
N GLY A 24 12.93 39.54 -7.08
CA GLY A 24 13.26 40.69 -7.87
C GLY A 24 12.52 41.94 -7.40
N LEU A 25 13.22 42.82 -6.73
CA LEU A 25 12.81 44.21 -6.48
C LEU A 25 12.85 44.98 -7.84
N PHE A 26 11.69 45.37 -8.32
CA PHE A 26 11.60 46.38 -9.40
C PHE A 26 11.83 47.77 -8.79
N ALA A 27 13.05 48.25 -8.88
CA ALA A 27 13.37 49.65 -8.66
C ALA A 27 13.10 50.43 -9.98
N GLY A 28 12.19 51.42 -9.90
CA GLY A 28 11.90 52.30 -11.01
C GLY A 28 13.12 53.16 -11.37
N GLN A 29 13.55 53.09 -12.62
CA GLN A 29 14.46 54.06 -13.21
C GLN A 29 13.65 55.13 -13.93
N THR A 30 13.57 56.28 -13.33
CA THR A 30 13.21 57.54 -14.00
C THR A 30 14.39 58.00 -14.82
N THR A 31 14.32 57.82 -16.13
CA THR A 31 15.25 58.45 -17.06
C THR A 31 14.74 59.85 -17.43
N THR A 32 15.39 60.84 -16.88
CA THR A 32 15.30 62.23 -17.32
C THR A 32 15.92 62.36 -18.71
N ALA A 33 15.08 62.61 -19.73
CA ALA A 33 15.54 62.91 -21.07
C ALA A 33 15.98 64.36 -21.13
N SER A 34 17.27 64.57 -21.42
CA SER A 34 17.88 65.84 -21.74
C SER A 34 17.41 66.32 -23.12
N THR A 35 16.82 67.51 -23.13
CA THR A 35 16.40 68.23 -24.33
C THR A 35 17.64 68.80 -25.03
N GLN A 36 18.03 68.27 -26.18
CA GLN A 36 18.88 68.96 -27.14
C GLN A 36 18.05 69.37 -28.34
N GLY A 37 17.91 70.67 -28.49
CA GLY A 37 17.27 71.30 -29.61
C GLY A 37 18.11 71.12 -30.91
N GLY A 38 17.51 70.43 -31.85
CA GLY A 38 17.96 70.35 -33.23
C GLY A 38 16.86 70.87 -34.14
N ALA A 39 17.00 72.07 -34.66
CA ALA A 39 16.13 72.64 -35.68
C ALA A 39 16.26 71.79 -36.94
N VAL A 40 15.25 71.04 -37.29
CA VAL A 40 15.13 70.39 -38.63
C VAL A 40 14.01 71.03 -39.38
N LYS A 41 14.43 71.60 -40.52
CA LYS A 41 13.65 72.22 -41.58
C LYS A 41 12.38 71.43 -41.90
N ALA A 42 11.26 72.12 -41.86
CA ALA A 42 10.00 71.68 -42.45
C ALA A 42 10.14 71.43 -43.95
N ALA A 43 10.14 70.13 -44.31
CA ALA A 43 9.81 69.77 -45.70
C ALA A 43 8.35 69.24 -45.63
N GLY A 44 7.46 70.09 -46.15
CA GLY A 44 6.06 69.75 -46.36
C GLY A 44 5.94 68.57 -47.33
N ALA A 45 5.65 67.41 -46.80
CA ALA A 45 5.13 66.32 -47.59
C ALA A 45 3.62 66.26 -47.29
N GLU A 46 2.83 66.71 -48.25
CA GLU A 46 1.38 66.49 -48.31
C GLU A 46 1.13 64.98 -48.25
N ALA A 47 0.77 64.48 -47.03
CA ALA A 47 0.35 63.15 -46.89
C ALA A 47 -0.98 62.94 -47.60
N SER A 48 -0.96 62.17 -48.68
CA SER A 48 -2.12 61.73 -49.45
C SER A 48 -3.22 61.22 -48.50
N PRO A 49 -4.49 61.63 -48.67
CA PRO A 49 -5.59 61.18 -47.74
C PRO A 49 -5.76 59.68 -47.66
N GLN A 50 -5.27 58.90 -48.63
CA GLN A 50 -5.26 57.42 -48.60
C GLN A 50 -4.38 56.84 -47.51
N THR A 51 -3.27 57.49 -47.16
CA THR A 51 -2.35 57.02 -46.11
C THR A 51 -2.92 57.16 -44.66
N ALA A 52 -3.80 58.14 -44.45
CA ALA A 52 -4.44 58.37 -43.17
C ALA A 52 -5.53 57.29 -42.87
N GLN A 53 -6.27 56.92 -43.90
CA GLN A 53 -7.34 55.93 -43.79
C GLN A 53 -6.77 54.51 -43.56
N GLU A 54 -5.70 54.17 -44.27
CA GLU A 54 -5.01 52.88 -44.09
C GLU A 54 -4.37 52.72 -42.70
N LYS A 55 -3.89 53.80 -42.09
CA LYS A 55 -3.39 53.82 -40.71
C LYS A 55 -4.51 53.61 -39.69
N GLN A 56 -5.68 54.24 -39.90
CA GLN A 56 -6.85 54.07 -39.03
C GLN A 56 -7.41 52.63 -39.09
N ASP A 57 -7.44 52.04 -40.26
CA ASP A 57 -7.93 50.68 -40.43
C ASP A 57 -6.97 49.64 -39.79
N LYS A 58 -5.64 49.84 -39.90
CA LYS A 58 -4.64 49.02 -39.19
C LYS A 58 -4.72 49.18 -37.69
N GLU A 59 -4.95 50.38 -37.18
CA GLU A 59 -5.11 50.64 -35.74
C GLU A 59 -6.38 49.99 -35.19
N LYS A 60 -7.51 50.08 -35.92
CA LYS A 60 -8.76 49.39 -35.57
C LYS A 60 -8.59 47.88 -35.59
N ALA A 61 -7.91 47.34 -36.59
CA ALA A 61 -7.62 45.90 -36.66
C ALA A 61 -6.73 45.44 -35.50
N LEU A 62 -5.73 46.23 -35.10
CA LEU A 62 -4.86 45.95 -33.98
C LEU A 62 -5.60 45.99 -32.65
N ARG A 63 -6.48 46.99 -32.45
CA ARG A 63 -7.34 47.09 -31.26
C ARG A 63 -8.29 45.90 -31.16
N ALA A 64 -8.96 45.53 -32.25
CA ALA A 64 -9.84 44.37 -32.30
C ALA A 64 -9.11 43.07 -32.00
N ALA A 65 -7.90 42.88 -32.51
CA ALA A 65 -7.06 41.74 -32.21
C ALA A 65 -6.60 41.70 -30.74
N GLN A 66 -6.32 42.86 -30.15
CA GLN A 66 -6.01 42.96 -28.71
C GLN A 66 -7.23 42.64 -27.84
N GLU A 67 -8.39 43.21 -28.16
CA GLU A 67 -9.64 42.91 -27.44
C GLU A 67 -9.98 41.44 -27.49
N GLN A 68 -9.82 40.80 -28.64
CA GLN A 68 -10.04 39.36 -28.79
C GLN A 68 -9.09 38.53 -27.91
N LYS A 69 -7.80 38.90 -27.89
CA LYS A 69 -6.82 38.25 -27.00
C LYS A 69 -7.15 38.43 -25.52
N PHE A 70 -7.58 39.63 -25.12
CA PHE A 70 -8.00 39.89 -23.75
C PHE A 70 -9.25 39.09 -23.37
N LYS A 71 -10.21 38.96 -24.30
CA LYS A 71 -11.39 38.14 -24.08
C LYS A 71 -11.01 36.66 -23.90
N GLU A 72 -10.21 36.11 -24.82
CA GLU A 72 -9.72 34.72 -24.71
C GLU A 72 -8.95 34.45 -23.39
N MET A 73 -8.14 35.44 -22.97
CA MET A 73 -7.38 35.33 -21.72
C MET A 73 -8.32 35.36 -20.50
N ARG A 74 -9.32 36.21 -20.50
CA ARG A 74 -10.35 36.29 -19.46
C ARG A 74 -11.14 34.97 -19.37
N ASP A 75 -11.60 34.46 -20.50
CA ASP A 75 -12.37 33.24 -20.59
C ASP A 75 -11.55 32.04 -20.06
N LYS A 76 -10.24 31.98 -20.37
CA LYS A 76 -9.31 30.97 -19.80
C LYS A 76 -9.15 31.08 -18.29
N VAL A 77 -8.97 32.29 -17.77
CA VAL A 77 -8.83 32.52 -16.32
C VAL A 77 -10.13 32.18 -15.60
N GLU A 78 -11.28 32.52 -16.19
CA GLU A 78 -12.58 32.18 -15.61
C GLU A 78 -12.82 30.65 -15.58
N ALA A 79 -12.50 29.97 -16.67
CA ALA A 79 -12.56 28.50 -16.75
C ALA A 79 -11.61 27.83 -15.74
N GLU A 80 -10.39 28.34 -15.58
CA GLU A 80 -9.43 27.83 -14.59
C GLU A 80 -9.90 28.08 -13.15
N ASN A 81 -10.46 29.25 -12.89
CA ASN A 81 -11.05 29.56 -11.57
C ASN A 81 -12.23 28.65 -11.26
N GLU A 82 -13.07 28.35 -12.25
CA GLU A 82 -14.19 27.41 -12.08
C GLU A 82 -13.70 25.99 -11.78
N LEU A 83 -12.65 25.51 -12.45
CA LEU A 83 -12.05 24.20 -12.18
C LEU A 83 -11.40 24.14 -10.78
N ASN A 84 -10.87 25.24 -10.29
CA ASN A 84 -10.26 25.35 -8.97
C ASN A 84 -11.30 25.59 -7.86
N ALA A 85 -12.56 25.90 -8.21
CA ALA A 85 -13.61 26.12 -7.23
C ALA A 85 -13.79 24.90 -6.31
N LEU A 86 -13.82 25.16 -4.99
CA LEU A 86 -14.00 24.12 -3.98
C LEU A 86 -15.48 23.76 -3.86
N VAL A 87 -15.76 22.49 -3.90
CA VAL A 87 -17.11 21.94 -3.69
C VAL A 87 -17.08 20.95 -2.54
N VAL A 88 -18.22 20.78 -1.88
CA VAL A 88 -18.44 19.75 -0.87
C VAL A 88 -19.20 18.62 -1.49
N LYS A 89 -18.68 17.40 -1.40
CA LYS A 89 -19.34 16.18 -1.87
C LYS A 89 -19.34 15.12 -0.78
N THR A 90 -20.44 14.36 -0.72
CA THR A 90 -20.56 13.21 0.20
C THR A 90 -20.64 11.93 -0.61
N TYR A 91 -19.83 10.94 -0.21
CA TYR A 91 -19.75 9.62 -0.82
C TYR A 91 -20.13 8.55 0.20
N SER A 92 -20.86 7.53 -0.23
CA SER A 92 -21.13 6.33 0.57
C SER A 92 -20.06 5.28 0.24
N LEU A 93 -19.42 4.74 1.27
CA LEU A 93 -18.41 3.68 1.18
C LEU A 93 -19.10 2.36 1.53
N LYS A 94 -18.88 1.32 0.74
CA LYS A 94 -19.50 -0.01 0.94
C LYS A 94 -18.53 -1.02 1.53
N TYR A 95 -17.29 -1.02 1.06
CA TYR A 95 -16.32 -2.08 1.34
C TYR A 95 -15.05 -1.59 2.02
N ILE A 96 -14.71 -0.30 1.88
CA ILE A 96 -13.56 0.32 2.50
C ILE A 96 -14.01 1.32 3.57
N ASN A 97 -13.31 1.42 4.70
CA ASN A 97 -13.60 2.45 5.68
C ASN A 97 -12.95 3.79 5.32
N THR A 98 -13.52 4.88 5.83
CA THR A 98 -13.08 6.26 5.59
C THR A 98 -11.59 6.46 5.88
N SER A 99 -11.09 5.92 6.99
CA SER A 99 -9.69 6.09 7.41
C SER A 99 -8.72 5.39 6.46
N GLU A 100 -9.05 4.19 5.99
CA GLU A 100 -8.26 3.43 5.02
C GLU A 100 -8.23 4.13 3.66
N PHE A 101 -9.41 4.57 3.18
CA PHE A 101 -9.52 5.29 1.91
C PHE A 101 -8.73 6.61 1.94
N MET A 102 -8.86 7.39 3.00
CA MET A 102 -8.21 8.70 3.12
C MET A 102 -6.69 8.64 3.20
N ARG A 103 -6.09 7.52 3.59
CA ARG A 103 -4.62 7.35 3.49
C ARG A 103 -4.12 7.50 2.05
N SER A 104 -4.91 7.05 1.08
CA SER A 104 -4.57 7.14 -0.35
C SER A 104 -5.12 8.39 -1.02
N ALA A 105 -6.25 8.93 -0.53
CA ALA A 105 -6.99 10.02 -1.17
C ALA A 105 -6.67 11.42 -0.63
N LYS A 106 -5.89 11.55 0.44
CA LYS A 106 -5.63 12.83 1.14
C LYS A 106 -5.07 13.93 0.23
N PHE A 107 -4.37 13.57 -0.84
CA PHE A 107 -3.76 14.54 -1.76
C PHE A 107 -4.76 15.21 -2.70
N TYR A 108 -5.96 14.64 -2.85
CA TYR A 108 -7.01 15.17 -3.72
C TYR A 108 -7.93 16.16 -3.01
N VAL A 109 -7.95 16.16 -1.67
CA VAL A 109 -8.93 16.89 -0.86
C VAL A 109 -8.27 17.94 0.02
N TYR A 110 -8.99 19.02 0.29
CA TYR A 110 -8.57 20.07 1.24
C TYR A 110 -8.98 19.73 2.66
N ASP A 111 -10.16 19.12 2.81
CA ASP A 111 -10.71 18.75 4.11
C ASP A 111 -11.65 17.56 3.95
N SER A 112 -11.79 16.75 5.01
CA SER A 112 -12.66 15.59 5.01
C SER A 112 -13.20 15.29 6.39
N THR A 113 -14.47 14.92 6.44
CA THR A 113 -15.13 14.40 7.63
C THR A 113 -15.94 13.17 7.24
N GLY A 114 -16.19 12.27 8.18
CA GLY A 114 -17.02 11.12 7.86
C GLY A 114 -17.16 10.13 9.00
N THR A 115 -18.01 9.14 8.76
CA THR A 115 -18.17 7.94 9.57
C THR A 115 -17.45 6.79 8.89
N GLU A 116 -17.58 5.57 9.41
CA GLU A 116 -16.97 4.39 8.78
C GLU A 116 -17.44 4.16 7.33
N SER A 117 -18.72 4.45 7.03
CA SER A 117 -19.36 4.17 5.74
C SER A 117 -19.75 5.42 4.94
N SER A 118 -19.44 6.62 5.41
CA SER A 118 -19.78 7.87 4.74
C SER A 118 -18.62 8.85 4.83
N LEU A 119 -18.25 9.41 3.70
CA LEU A 119 -17.14 10.34 3.56
C LEU A 119 -17.62 11.64 2.90
N THR A 120 -17.54 12.75 3.63
CA THR A 120 -17.78 14.09 3.10
C THR A 120 -16.42 14.77 2.89
N VAL A 121 -16.18 15.26 1.68
CA VAL A 121 -14.92 15.90 1.30
C VAL A 121 -15.16 17.29 0.73
N ARG A 122 -14.22 18.18 1.01
CA ARG A 122 -14.08 19.46 0.35
C ARG A 122 -12.96 19.35 -0.69
N ILE A 123 -13.30 19.44 -1.98
CA ILE A 123 -12.43 19.08 -3.10
C ILE A 123 -12.53 20.11 -4.22
N ALA A 124 -11.45 20.38 -4.94
CA ALA A 124 -11.49 21.18 -6.15
C ALA A 124 -12.19 20.42 -7.28
N LYS A 125 -13.02 21.11 -8.08
CA LYS A 125 -13.76 20.47 -9.19
C LYS A 125 -12.86 19.65 -10.11
N ARG A 126 -11.67 20.14 -10.41
CA ARG A 126 -10.67 19.43 -11.25
C ARG A 126 -10.22 18.07 -10.71
N ASN A 127 -10.22 17.90 -9.38
CA ASN A 127 -9.74 16.68 -8.74
C ASN A 127 -10.84 15.63 -8.59
N ILE A 128 -12.13 15.98 -8.83
CA ILE A 128 -13.26 15.07 -8.64
C ILE A 128 -13.14 13.81 -9.49
N PRO A 129 -12.83 13.89 -10.81
CA PRO A 129 -12.74 12.68 -11.65
C PRO A 129 -11.70 11.68 -11.13
N ASP A 130 -10.53 12.16 -10.74
CA ASP A 130 -9.45 11.31 -10.24
C ASP A 130 -9.79 10.71 -8.87
N PHE A 131 -10.41 11.51 -8.00
CA PHE A 131 -10.91 11.06 -6.71
C PHE A 131 -11.97 9.96 -6.86
N GLU A 132 -12.95 10.15 -7.75
CA GLU A 132 -14.02 9.17 -8.02
C GLU A 132 -13.46 7.90 -8.69
N ALA A 133 -12.47 8.02 -9.58
CA ALA A 133 -11.77 6.89 -10.15
C ALA A 133 -11.01 6.08 -9.08
N LEU A 134 -10.34 6.76 -8.15
CA LEU A 134 -9.67 6.13 -7.02
C LEU A 134 -10.69 5.44 -6.09
N LEU A 135 -11.81 6.11 -5.80
CA LEU A 135 -12.89 5.54 -5.00
C LEU A 135 -13.43 4.25 -5.62
N LYS A 136 -13.76 4.28 -6.91
CA LYS A 136 -14.23 3.09 -7.63
C LYS A 136 -13.22 1.95 -7.63
N LYS A 137 -11.93 2.26 -7.63
CA LYS A 137 -10.84 1.27 -7.60
C LYS A 137 -10.67 0.64 -6.21
N LEU A 138 -10.86 1.41 -5.13
CA LEU A 138 -10.58 0.96 -3.77
C LEU A 138 -11.82 0.46 -3.02
N ASP A 139 -13.01 1.00 -3.32
CA ASP A 139 -14.28 0.58 -2.70
C ASP A 139 -14.89 -0.61 -3.44
N VAL A 140 -14.10 -1.69 -3.52
CA VAL A 140 -14.49 -2.96 -4.13
C VAL A 140 -14.63 -4.04 -3.08
N GLU A 141 -15.51 -5.01 -3.33
CA GLU A 141 -15.69 -6.15 -2.45
C GLU A 141 -14.39 -6.96 -2.35
N LYS A 142 -13.87 -7.04 -1.12
CA LYS A 142 -12.66 -7.80 -0.83
C LYS A 142 -13.03 -9.26 -0.61
N LYS A 143 -12.36 -10.16 -1.32
CA LYS A 143 -12.57 -11.60 -1.16
C LYS A 143 -12.07 -12.07 0.19
N ASN A 144 -12.78 -13.04 0.77
CA ASN A 144 -12.33 -13.73 1.97
C ASN A 144 -11.37 -14.84 1.56
N ILE A 145 -10.24 -14.93 2.26
CA ILE A 145 -9.25 -15.98 2.11
C ILE A 145 -9.28 -16.79 3.40
N GLN A 146 -9.69 -18.04 3.28
CA GLN A 146 -9.68 -18.98 4.38
C GLN A 146 -8.35 -19.73 4.39
N PHE A 147 -7.59 -19.56 5.45
CA PHE A 147 -6.38 -20.34 5.71
C PHE A 147 -6.73 -21.54 6.56
N GLN A 148 -6.23 -22.69 6.16
CA GLN A 148 -6.24 -23.91 6.96
C GLN A 148 -4.81 -24.18 7.41
N VAL A 149 -4.62 -24.28 8.70
CA VAL A 149 -3.31 -24.32 9.34
C VAL A 149 -3.18 -25.60 10.13
N TYR A 150 -2.13 -26.35 9.89
CA TYR A 150 -1.78 -27.53 10.62
C TYR A 150 -0.50 -27.32 11.41
N ALA A 151 -0.55 -27.52 12.71
CA ALA A 151 0.63 -27.66 13.55
C ALA A 151 0.98 -29.14 13.63
N ILE A 152 2.17 -29.49 13.16
CA ILE A 152 2.65 -30.87 13.10
C ILE A 152 3.82 -31.02 14.05
N LEU A 153 3.71 -31.92 15.02
CA LEU A 153 4.80 -32.30 15.90
C LEU A 153 5.56 -33.49 15.30
N ALA A 154 6.84 -33.30 15.03
CA ALA A 154 7.74 -34.33 14.53
C ALA A 154 8.75 -34.72 15.62
N LEU A 155 8.90 -36.01 15.91
CA LEU A 155 9.80 -36.54 16.93
C LEU A 155 10.78 -37.56 16.35
N LYS A 156 12.03 -37.54 16.84
CA LYS A 156 13.06 -38.53 16.48
C LYS A 156 12.93 -39.81 17.29
N ASP A 157 12.53 -39.69 18.55
CA ASP A 157 12.43 -40.79 19.46
C ASP A 157 10.99 -41.21 19.70
N ASP A 158 10.78 -42.45 20.06
CA ASP A 158 9.45 -42.97 20.43
C ASP A 158 9.01 -42.26 21.74
N PRO A 159 7.92 -41.50 21.74
CA PRO A 159 7.45 -40.88 22.95
C PRO A 159 6.86 -41.94 23.88
N LEU A 160 7.16 -41.84 25.15
CA LEU A 160 6.56 -42.69 26.19
C LEU A 160 5.04 -42.49 26.28
N GLU A 161 4.58 -41.28 25.91
CA GLU A 161 3.16 -40.91 25.86
C GLU A 161 2.92 -39.99 24.67
N ASN A 162 1.71 -40.03 24.11
CA ASN A 162 1.31 -39.08 23.08
C ASN A 162 1.39 -37.63 23.62
N PRO A 163 2.32 -36.79 23.16
CA PRO A 163 2.59 -35.49 23.76
C PRO A 163 1.39 -34.55 23.68
N TRP A 164 0.43 -34.79 22.76
CA TRP A 164 -0.76 -33.95 22.59
C TRP A 164 -2.04 -34.62 23.13
N GLY A 165 -1.95 -35.80 23.68
CA GLY A 165 -3.11 -36.54 24.19
C GLY A 165 -4.10 -36.96 23.11
N GLN A 166 -3.69 -36.81 21.82
CA GLN A 166 -4.49 -37.22 20.69
C GLN A 166 -4.05 -38.56 20.17
N THR A 167 -4.99 -39.34 19.70
CA THR A 167 -4.72 -40.59 18.98
C THR A 167 -3.79 -40.28 17.78
N GLU A 168 -2.80 -41.16 17.59
CA GLU A 168 -1.95 -41.21 16.41
C GLU A 168 -2.72 -40.79 15.17
N THR A 169 -2.08 -39.94 14.34
CA THR A 169 -2.61 -39.41 13.09
C THR A 169 -3.84 -40.15 12.63
N LYS A 170 -5.03 -39.67 13.02
CA LYS A 170 -6.26 -40.11 12.38
C LYS A 170 -6.01 -40.04 10.90
N GLU A 171 -6.43 -41.04 10.15
CA GLU A 171 -6.28 -41.13 8.73
C GLU A 171 -6.54 -39.75 8.10
N ILE A 172 -5.47 -39.14 7.63
CA ILE A 172 -5.56 -37.87 6.95
C ILE A 172 -6.26 -38.14 5.63
N THR A 173 -7.51 -37.75 5.55
CA THR A 173 -8.36 -37.96 4.37
C THR A 173 -7.95 -37.05 3.23
N ASP A 174 -7.29 -35.91 3.53
CA ASP A 174 -6.80 -35.00 2.51
C ASP A 174 -5.56 -35.58 1.83
N ARG A 175 -5.71 -35.88 0.54
CA ARG A 175 -4.68 -36.51 -0.30
C ARG A 175 -3.45 -35.64 -0.49
N ASP A 176 -3.65 -34.31 -0.61
CA ASP A 176 -2.56 -33.37 -0.86
C ASP A 176 -1.75 -33.12 0.41
N LEU A 177 -2.42 -33.00 1.57
CA LEU A 177 -1.73 -32.95 2.85
C LEU A 177 -0.94 -34.23 3.12
N LYS A 178 -1.50 -35.41 2.81
CA LYS A 178 -0.81 -36.68 2.95
C LYS A 178 0.46 -36.72 2.10
N ARG A 179 0.41 -36.24 0.86
CA ARG A 179 1.59 -36.16 -0.01
C ARG A 179 2.68 -35.27 0.58
N VAL A 180 2.32 -34.09 1.09
CA VAL A 180 3.26 -33.18 1.77
C VAL A 180 3.91 -33.84 2.97
N LEU A 181 3.12 -34.55 3.80
CA LEU A 181 3.65 -35.28 4.95
C LEU A 181 4.60 -36.42 4.54
N ASP A 182 4.30 -37.15 3.46
CA ASP A 182 5.15 -38.22 2.96
C ASP A 182 6.45 -37.66 2.38
N GLU A 183 6.41 -36.52 1.70
CA GLU A 183 7.60 -35.78 1.25
C GLU A 183 8.47 -35.33 2.45
N MET A 184 7.85 -34.79 3.50
CA MET A 184 8.57 -34.39 4.73
C MET A 184 9.25 -35.57 5.41
N LYS A 185 8.60 -36.74 5.50
CA LYS A 185 9.20 -37.97 6.04
C LYS A 185 10.45 -38.37 5.27
N GLY A 186 10.46 -38.16 3.95
CA GLY A 186 11.62 -38.44 3.11
C GLY A 186 12.79 -37.46 3.31
N MET A 187 12.51 -36.20 3.69
CA MET A 187 13.52 -35.15 3.84
C MET A 187 14.11 -35.09 5.25
N TRP A 188 13.34 -35.37 6.28
CA TRP A 188 13.74 -35.20 7.66
C TRP A 188 13.70 -36.52 8.41
N ASN A 189 14.75 -36.78 9.21
CA ASN A 189 14.93 -38.03 9.98
C ASN A 189 14.12 -38.00 11.29
N PHE A 190 12.78 -37.76 11.18
CA PHE A 190 11.84 -37.93 12.27
C PHE A 190 11.08 -39.26 12.08
N LYS A 191 10.85 -40.00 13.16
CA LYS A 191 10.13 -41.25 13.10
C LYS A 191 8.62 -41.07 13.21
N HIS A 192 8.19 -40.10 14.02
CA HIS A 192 6.79 -39.89 14.35
C HIS A 192 6.35 -38.50 13.97
N TYR A 193 5.13 -38.38 13.42
CA TYR A 193 4.48 -37.13 13.04
C TYR A 193 3.07 -37.14 13.61
N TRP A 194 2.76 -36.20 14.47
CA TRP A 194 1.41 -36.00 14.99
C TRP A 194 0.85 -34.71 14.40
N VAL A 195 -0.27 -34.84 13.75
CA VAL A 195 -0.99 -33.71 13.18
C VAL A 195 -2.09 -33.31 14.13
N ASP A 196 -2.07 -32.08 14.60
CA ASP A 196 -3.15 -31.51 15.38
C ASP A 196 -4.37 -31.20 14.50
N SER A 197 -5.51 -30.97 15.13
CA SER A 197 -6.71 -30.54 14.39
C SER A 197 -6.44 -29.28 13.61
N PRO A 198 -6.96 -29.17 12.37
CA PRO A 198 -6.76 -27.96 11.59
C PRO A 198 -7.38 -26.76 12.28
N SER A 199 -6.62 -25.67 12.31
CA SER A 199 -7.13 -24.37 12.71
C SER A 199 -7.51 -23.57 11.47
N PHE A 200 -8.63 -22.84 11.54
CA PHE A 200 -9.12 -22.03 10.44
C PHE A 200 -8.97 -20.55 10.77
N LEU A 201 -8.46 -19.81 9.82
CA LEU A 201 -8.26 -18.38 9.93
C LEU A 201 -8.80 -17.71 8.66
N ILE A 202 -9.59 -16.66 8.82
CA ILE A 202 -10.12 -15.91 7.68
C ILE A 202 -9.45 -14.54 7.67
N ALA A 203 -8.82 -14.22 6.55
CA ALA A 203 -8.30 -12.89 6.25
C ALA A 203 -9.02 -12.32 5.02
N LYS A 204 -9.18 -11.00 4.98
CA LYS A 204 -9.66 -10.31 3.77
C LYS A 204 -8.47 -9.96 2.87
N ASP A 205 -8.69 -10.01 1.57
CA ASP A 205 -7.72 -9.51 0.61
C ASP A 205 -7.34 -8.05 0.92
N GLY A 206 -6.03 -7.76 0.97
CA GLY A 206 -5.51 -6.46 1.39
C GLY A 206 -5.59 -6.21 2.90
N SER A 207 -5.85 -7.23 3.74
CA SER A 207 -5.82 -7.06 5.20
C SER A 207 -4.39 -6.80 5.70
N GLY A 208 -4.26 -5.81 6.61
CA GLY A 208 -2.96 -5.45 7.18
C GLY A 208 -2.42 -6.54 8.12
N SER A 209 -3.26 -7.08 9.00
CA SER A 209 -2.89 -8.17 9.90
C SER A 209 -4.10 -8.97 10.35
N THR A 210 -3.91 -10.26 10.52
CA THR A 210 -4.90 -11.20 11.07
C THR A 210 -4.20 -12.14 12.04
N ARG A 211 -4.80 -12.38 13.20
CA ARG A 211 -4.26 -13.26 14.24
C ARG A 211 -5.26 -14.35 14.59
N ALA A 212 -4.75 -15.53 14.90
CA ALA A 212 -5.56 -16.61 15.44
C ALA A 212 -4.76 -17.44 16.45
N LYS A 213 -5.43 -17.89 17.48
CA LYS A 213 -4.91 -18.96 18.34
C LYS A 213 -5.08 -20.29 17.63
N LEU A 214 -4.01 -21.07 17.57
CA LEU A 214 -4.07 -22.42 17.07
C LEU A 214 -4.61 -23.34 18.20
N VAL A 215 -5.44 -24.29 17.80
CA VAL A 215 -5.96 -25.29 18.73
C VAL A 215 -4.82 -26.24 19.12
N GLY A 216 -4.58 -26.45 20.41
CA GLY A 216 -3.54 -27.36 20.89
C GLY A 216 -3.04 -27.04 22.29
N ARG A 217 -2.10 -27.86 22.81
CA ARG A 217 -1.52 -27.75 24.16
C ARG A 217 -0.58 -26.54 24.32
N TYR A 218 -0.04 -26.03 23.24
CA TYR A 218 1.09 -25.09 23.30
C TYR A 218 0.64 -23.64 23.07
N ASP A 219 -0.42 -23.16 23.55
CA ASP A 219 -0.89 -21.75 23.43
C ASP A 219 -0.21 -20.97 22.27
N LEU A 220 -0.35 -21.52 21.06
CA LEU A 220 0.27 -21.00 19.85
C LEU A 220 -0.60 -19.90 19.27
N GLU A 221 0.01 -18.80 18.90
CA GLU A 221 -0.65 -17.69 18.17
C GLU A 221 -0.01 -17.52 16.80
N LEU A 222 -0.83 -17.60 15.76
CA LEU A 222 -0.44 -17.34 14.37
C LEU A 222 -0.78 -15.90 13.99
N LEU A 223 0.18 -15.22 13.41
CA LEU A 223 0.05 -13.89 12.84
C LEU A 223 0.28 -13.96 11.34
N LEU A 224 -0.67 -13.45 10.55
CA LEU A 224 -0.52 -13.21 9.11
C LEU A 224 -0.58 -11.71 8.85
N ARG A 225 0.38 -11.16 8.11
CA ARG A 225 0.39 -9.75 7.70
C ARG A 225 0.43 -9.61 6.19
N ASN A 226 -0.17 -8.49 5.71
CA ASN A 226 -0.15 -8.10 4.30
C ASN A 226 -0.62 -9.23 3.37
N VAL A 227 -1.79 -9.78 3.68
CA VAL A 227 -2.42 -10.83 2.86
C VAL A 227 -2.98 -10.19 1.59
N GLN A 228 -2.57 -10.69 0.43
CA GLN A 228 -2.98 -10.19 -0.88
C GLN A 228 -3.33 -11.34 -1.82
N LEU A 229 -4.42 -11.18 -2.55
CA LEU A 229 -4.81 -12.08 -3.62
C LEU A 229 -4.27 -11.55 -4.95
N ARG A 230 -3.58 -12.42 -5.71
CA ARG A 230 -3.08 -12.13 -7.05
C ARG A 230 -3.67 -13.11 -8.06
N GLY A 231 -4.00 -12.59 -9.24
CA GLY A 231 -4.64 -13.36 -10.31
C GLY A 231 -6.16 -13.42 -10.17
N GLU A 232 -6.84 -13.38 -11.30
CA GLU A 232 -8.30 -13.35 -11.38
C GLU A 232 -8.90 -14.73 -11.67
N GLU A 233 -8.16 -15.58 -12.41
CA GLU A 233 -8.65 -16.88 -12.85
C GLU A 233 -8.68 -17.91 -11.72
N PRO A 234 -9.82 -18.58 -11.49
CA PRO A 234 -9.90 -19.69 -10.54
C PRO A 234 -8.86 -20.76 -10.84
N GLY A 235 -8.18 -21.28 -9.82
CA GLY A 235 -7.14 -22.29 -9.93
C GLY A 235 -5.75 -21.78 -10.35
N LYS A 236 -5.64 -20.52 -10.83
CA LYS A 236 -4.35 -19.83 -11.05
C LYS A 236 -4.10 -18.72 -10.03
N ARG A 237 -5.01 -18.57 -9.08
CA ARG A 237 -4.92 -17.57 -8.04
C ARG A 237 -3.78 -17.90 -7.08
N ILE A 238 -3.13 -16.85 -6.64
CA ILE A 238 -2.00 -16.90 -5.73
C ILE A 238 -2.30 -15.99 -4.54
N VAL A 239 -2.14 -16.53 -3.35
CA VAL A 239 -2.21 -15.77 -2.11
C VAL A 239 -0.80 -15.42 -1.67
N SER A 240 -0.48 -14.13 -1.62
CA SER A 240 0.78 -13.63 -1.07
C SER A 240 0.56 -13.21 0.37
N VAL A 241 1.45 -13.61 1.27
CA VAL A 241 1.48 -13.21 2.67
C VAL A 241 2.83 -12.58 2.95
N GLY A 242 2.84 -11.29 3.31
CA GLY A 242 4.08 -10.55 3.52
C GLY A 242 4.85 -11.01 4.75
N GLU A 243 4.16 -11.50 5.80
CA GLU A 243 4.79 -12.00 7.02
C GLU A 243 3.91 -13.07 7.66
N ILE A 244 4.51 -14.18 8.06
CA ILE A 244 3.91 -15.22 8.89
C ILE A 244 4.73 -15.37 10.16
N GLY A 245 4.11 -15.05 11.30
CA GLY A 245 4.69 -15.22 12.62
C GLY A 245 3.96 -16.30 13.40
N LEU A 246 4.68 -17.23 14.00
CA LEU A 246 4.16 -18.16 14.98
C LEU A 246 4.84 -17.91 16.32
N THR A 247 4.05 -17.59 17.33
CA THR A 247 4.54 -17.36 18.68
C THR A 247 3.93 -18.35 19.67
N GLN A 248 4.68 -18.67 20.71
CA GLN A 248 4.23 -19.46 21.84
C GLN A 248 4.17 -18.59 23.09
N ARG A 249 3.03 -18.54 23.75
CA ARG A 249 2.91 -17.87 25.04
C ARG A 249 3.47 -18.73 26.16
N ARG A 250 4.46 -18.23 26.87
CA ARG A 250 5.03 -18.85 28.07
C ARG A 250 4.48 -18.19 29.31
N GLY A 251 3.28 -18.34 29.68
CA GLY A 251 2.76 -17.88 30.98
C GLY A 251 3.08 -16.43 31.35
N VAL A 252 2.40 -15.91 32.33
CA VAL A 252 2.63 -14.54 32.86
C VAL A 252 3.68 -14.64 33.97
N SER A 253 4.88 -14.10 33.73
CA SER A 253 5.79 -13.79 34.84
C SER A 253 5.33 -12.51 35.50
N ALA A 254 5.14 -12.52 36.80
CA ALA A 254 4.68 -11.35 37.57
C ALA A 254 5.62 -10.12 37.42
N GLN A 255 6.84 -10.31 36.96
CA GLN A 255 7.87 -9.27 36.83
C GLN A 255 8.19 -8.86 35.39
N ALA A 256 7.92 -9.71 34.40
CA ALA A 256 8.36 -9.50 32.99
C ALA A 256 7.21 -9.36 31.98
N GLY A 257 5.96 -9.40 32.39
CA GLY A 257 4.81 -9.42 31.48
C GLY A 257 4.67 -10.74 30.71
N ASN A 258 3.93 -10.71 29.61
CA ASN A 258 3.82 -11.85 28.71
C ASN A 258 5.15 -12.04 27.98
N ILE A 259 5.78 -13.20 28.17
CA ILE A 259 6.95 -13.59 27.38
C ILE A 259 6.44 -14.47 26.24
N ASP A 260 6.48 -13.91 25.03
CA ASP A 260 6.14 -14.65 23.82
C ASP A 260 7.45 -15.11 23.13
N ASP A 261 7.60 -16.41 22.95
CA ASP A 261 8.69 -16.96 22.16
C ASP A 261 8.30 -17.00 20.69
N VAL A 262 9.09 -16.36 19.84
CA VAL A 262 8.94 -16.47 18.39
C VAL A 262 9.47 -17.83 17.96
N LEU A 263 8.60 -18.69 17.45
CA LEU A 263 8.94 -20.01 16.94
C LEU A 263 9.26 -20.00 15.45
N ILE A 264 8.45 -19.29 14.67
CA ILE A 264 8.60 -19.14 13.22
C ILE A 264 8.36 -17.69 12.90
N ASP A 265 9.24 -17.10 12.12
CA ASP A 265 9.10 -15.78 11.51
C ASP A 265 9.63 -15.86 10.09
N THR A 266 8.76 -15.63 9.12
CA THR A 266 9.09 -15.74 7.70
C THR A 266 8.33 -14.71 6.88
N ASN A 267 8.97 -14.22 5.83
CA ASN A 267 8.46 -13.15 5.01
C ASN A 267 8.26 -13.58 3.56
N ASP A 268 7.37 -12.82 2.86
CA ASP A 268 7.15 -12.92 1.42
C ASP A 268 6.78 -14.34 0.91
N ILE A 269 5.82 -14.95 1.59
CA ILE A 269 5.33 -16.28 1.23
C ILE A 269 4.26 -16.19 0.15
N THR A 270 4.32 -17.16 -0.75
CA THR A 270 3.36 -17.31 -1.84
C THR A 270 2.73 -18.70 -1.82
N LEU A 271 1.39 -18.73 -1.74
CA LEU A 271 0.57 -19.94 -1.72
C LEU A 271 -0.25 -20.03 -3.00
N LYS A 272 -0.27 -21.17 -3.65
CA LYS A 272 -1.27 -21.46 -4.68
C LYS A 272 -2.61 -21.74 -4.01
N GLU A 273 -3.70 -21.34 -4.66
CA GLU A 273 -5.05 -21.68 -4.19
C GLU A 273 -5.18 -23.19 -3.98
N LYS A 274 -5.63 -23.61 -2.79
CA LYS A 274 -5.74 -25.01 -2.35
C LYS A 274 -4.42 -25.80 -2.28
N GLY A 275 -3.27 -25.14 -2.50
CA GLY A 275 -1.96 -25.76 -2.31
C GLY A 275 -1.55 -25.75 -0.85
N TYR A 276 -0.78 -26.74 -0.44
CA TYR A 276 -0.15 -26.80 0.88
C TYR A 276 1.29 -26.29 0.81
N LEU A 277 1.69 -25.53 1.80
CA LEU A 277 3.05 -25.04 1.97
C LEU A 277 3.56 -25.32 3.38
N VAL A 278 4.75 -25.88 3.49
CA VAL A 278 5.50 -25.95 4.74
C VAL A 278 6.16 -24.59 4.98
N VAL A 279 5.69 -23.89 5.99
CA VAL A 279 6.13 -22.51 6.27
C VAL A 279 7.45 -22.49 7.03
N GLY A 280 7.62 -23.40 7.98
CA GLY A 280 8.83 -23.43 8.79
C GLY A 280 8.85 -24.58 9.76
N VAL A 281 10.03 -24.79 10.36
CA VAL A 281 10.29 -25.80 11.35
C VAL A 281 11.01 -25.13 12.53
N SER A 282 10.48 -25.30 13.72
CA SER A 282 11.08 -24.79 14.95
C SER A 282 11.29 -25.88 15.97
N GLY A 283 12.42 -25.82 16.68
CA GLY A 283 12.64 -26.66 17.84
C GLY A 283 11.75 -26.21 19.01
N LEU A 284 10.89 -27.11 19.51
CA LEU A 284 10.13 -26.85 20.72
C LEU A 284 11.05 -26.98 21.95
N GLN A 285 11.23 -25.88 22.68
CA GLN A 285 12.03 -25.91 23.92
C GLN A 285 11.26 -26.51 25.13
N ALA A 286 9.95 -26.67 25.02
CA ALA A 286 9.10 -27.11 26.12
C ALA A 286 9.18 -28.63 26.33
N GLY A 287 10.31 -29.13 26.84
CA GLY A 287 10.42 -30.48 27.38
C GLY A 287 10.54 -31.62 26.36
N LEU A 288 10.42 -31.37 25.07
CA LEU A 288 10.58 -32.37 24.03
C LEU A 288 12.01 -32.33 23.49
N ARG A 289 12.88 -33.14 24.10
CA ARG A 289 14.22 -33.41 23.56
C ARG A 289 14.04 -34.08 22.19
N ASN A 290 14.66 -33.54 21.15
CA ASN A 290 14.65 -34.10 19.78
C ASN A 290 13.31 -33.98 19.02
N GLY A 291 12.46 -33.02 19.36
CA GLY A 291 11.23 -32.71 18.62
C GLY A 291 11.31 -31.41 17.79
N ALA A 292 10.48 -31.33 16.78
CA ALA A 292 10.27 -30.13 15.99
C ALA A 292 8.78 -29.85 15.77
N LEU A 293 8.43 -28.58 15.77
CA LEU A 293 7.11 -28.10 15.34
C LEU A 293 7.20 -27.67 13.88
N ILE A 294 6.34 -28.24 13.05
CA ILE A 294 6.26 -27.94 11.62
C ILE A 294 4.93 -27.27 11.38
N LEU A 295 4.95 -26.11 10.73
CA LEU A 295 3.75 -25.37 10.35
C LEU A 295 3.45 -25.60 8.87
N VAL A 296 2.27 -26.15 8.58
CA VAL A 296 1.77 -26.32 7.20
C VAL A 296 0.52 -25.48 7.02
N ILE A 297 0.49 -24.70 5.96
CA ILE A 297 -0.61 -23.79 5.64
C ILE A 297 -1.15 -24.05 4.25
N SER A 298 -2.46 -23.98 4.11
CA SER A 298 -3.17 -23.97 2.84
C SER A 298 -4.12 -22.76 2.81
N ALA A 299 -4.43 -22.24 1.62
CA ALA A 299 -5.33 -21.12 1.44
C ALA A 299 -6.42 -21.44 0.42
N GLU A 300 -7.68 -21.13 0.77
CA GLU A 300 -8.85 -21.27 -0.10
C GLU A 300 -9.58 -19.93 -0.18
N ILE A 301 -10.00 -19.54 -1.37
CA ILE A 301 -10.72 -18.27 -1.62
C ILE A 301 -12.23 -18.56 -1.57
N LYS A 302 -12.92 -17.80 -0.73
CA LYS A 302 -14.39 -17.90 -0.51
C LYS A 302 -15.11 -16.72 -1.14
#